data_c0e0989b1a049981be36be51f41caba1
#
_entry.id   c0e0989b1a049981be36be51f41caba1
#
_cell.length_a   1.000
_cell.length_b   1.000
_cell.length_c   1.000
_cell.angle_alpha   90.00
_cell.angle_beta   90.00
_cell.angle_gamma   90.00
#
_symmetry.space_group_name_H-M   'P 1'
#
loop_
_entity.id
_entity.type
_entity.pdbx_description
1 polymer ?
#
loop_
_entity_poly.entity_id
_entity_poly.type
_entity_poly.pdbx_seq_one_letter_code
_entity_poly.pdbx_strand_id
1 'polypeptide(L)'
;MIIVIFGQPGAGKTTLAQRLILERFYHIDGDKLREIFKNKDYSKEGRIKNLNRASDIAHYLAFMDGRDIVLSLVYPYEEAREYLSKLTKGVKWIYLIYEDDRNRNQFKVEDFELPHMDDIDLIINTSNTSIEESVNKIKNVCRIF
;
A
#
# COMPACT_ATOMS: atom_id res chain seq x y z
N MET A 1 5.78 -0.73 13.27
CA MET A 1 6.21 -0.97 11.87
C MET A 1 5.10 -0.56 10.93
N ILE A 2 5.42 0.08 9.84
CA ILE A 2 4.47 0.39 8.78
C ILE A 2 4.93 -0.30 7.50
N ILE A 3 4.06 -1.12 6.92
CA ILE A 3 4.26 -1.76 5.62
C ILE A 3 3.23 -1.18 4.66
N VAL A 4 3.70 -0.69 3.52
CA VAL A 4 2.82 -0.22 2.44
C VAL A 4 2.86 -1.23 1.31
N ILE A 5 1.70 -1.74 0.95
CA ILE A 5 1.52 -2.57 -0.25
C ILE A 5 0.78 -1.71 -1.26
N PHE A 6 1.45 -1.33 -2.34
CA PHE A 6 0.91 -0.39 -3.31
C PHE A 6 1.06 -0.89 -4.74
N GLY A 7 0.35 -0.26 -5.64
CA GLY A 7 0.32 -0.63 -7.06
C GLY A 7 -1.04 -0.32 -7.66
N GLN A 8 -1.19 -0.58 -8.95
CA GLN A 8 -2.43 -0.37 -9.69
C GLN A 8 -3.59 -1.19 -9.10
N PRO A 9 -4.85 -0.75 -9.31
CA PRO A 9 -6.02 -1.56 -8.95
C PRO A 9 -5.94 -2.95 -9.57
N GLY A 10 -6.30 -3.97 -8.80
CA GLY A 10 -6.24 -5.36 -9.25
C GLY A 10 -4.90 -6.06 -9.02
N ALA A 11 -3.90 -5.37 -8.50
CA ALA A 11 -2.57 -5.96 -8.28
C ALA A 11 -2.53 -7.01 -7.15
N GLY A 12 -3.56 -7.05 -6.28
CA GLY A 12 -3.62 -8.03 -5.18
C GLY A 12 -3.25 -7.46 -3.81
N LYS A 13 -3.23 -6.14 -3.67
CA LYS A 13 -2.84 -5.45 -2.44
C LYS A 13 -3.65 -5.88 -1.22
N THR A 14 -4.98 -5.83 -1.33
CA THR A 14 -5.88 -6.17 -0.22
C THR A 14 -5.73 -7.63 0.18
N THR A 15 -5.60 -8.52 -0.79
CA THR A 15 -5.40 -9.95 -0.54
C THR A 15 -4.15 -10.21 0.29
N LEU A 16 -3.03 -9.59 -0.06
CA LEU A 16 -1.78 -9.75 0.68
C LEU A 16 -1.85 -9.07 2.05
N ALA A 17 -2.46 -7.89 2.12
CA ALA A 17 -2.65 -7.19 3.39
C ALA A 17 -3.46 -8.02 4.38
N GLN A 18 -4.53 -8.66 3.92
CA GLN A 18 -5.37 -9.53 4.76
C GLN A 18 -4.60 -10.71 5.34
N ARG A 19 -3.61 -11.23 4.61
CA ARG A 19 -2.75 -12.31 5.13
C ARG A 19 -1.85 -11.78 6.24
N LEU A 20 -1.40 -10.54 6.17
CA LEU A 20 -0.57 -9.92 7.21
C LEU A 20 -1.36 -9.57 8.47
N ILE A 21 -2.68 -9.37 8.39
CA ILE A 21 -3.52 -9.18 9.58
C ILE A 21 -3.36 -10.36 10.53
N LEU A 22 -3.22 -11.57 10.00
CA LEU A 22 -3.01 -12.77 10.80
C LEU A 22 -1.70 -12.72 11.61
N GLU A 23 -0.79 -11.83 11.25
CA GLU A 23 0.49 -11.59 11.93
C GLU A 23 0.43 -10.36 12.85
N ARG A 24 -0.75 -9.95 13.30
CA ARG A 24 -0.99 -8.85 14.25
C ARG A 24 -0.96 -7.44 13.64
N PHE A 25 -0.99 -7.32 12.32
CA PHE A 25 -1.04 -6.02 11.67
C PHE A 25 -2.46 -5.46 11.68
N TYR A 26 -2.60 -4.16 11.93
CA TYR A 26 -3.83 -3.43 11.63
C TYR A 26 -3.82 -3.04 10.16
N HIS A 27 -4.94 -3.20 9.51
CA HIS A 27 -5.06 -2.94 8.08
C HIS A 27 -5.80 -1.64 7.80
N ILE A 28 -5.17 -0.75 7.05
CA ILE A 28 -5.81 0.44 6.49
C ILE A 28 -5.96 0.20 4.99
N ASP A 29 -7.20 0.05 4.56
CA ASP A 29 -7.55 -0.17 3.16
C ASP A 29 -8.07 1.12 2.53
N GLY A 30 -7.60 1.44 1.32
CA GLY A 30 -7.94 2.70 0.67
C GLY A 30 -9.41 2.88 0.38
N ASP A 31 -10.09 1.82 -0.08
CA ASP A 31 -11.51 1.87 -0.40
C ASP A 31 -12.37 2.03 0.85
N LYS A 32 -12.04 1.33 1.91
CA LYS A 32 -12.73 1.46 3.19
C LYS A 32 -12.56 2.85 3.79
N LEU A 33 -11.35 3.42 3.65
CA LEU A 33 -11.08 4.77 4.12
C LEU A 33 -11.91 5.81 3.35
N ARG A 34 -12.04 5.65 2.03
CA ARG A 34 -12.89 6.51 1.21
C ARG A 34 -14.35 6.45 1.65
N GLU A 35 -14.83 5.29 2.01
CA GLU A 35 -16.19 5.09 2.50
C GLU A 35 -16.43 5.87 3.80
N ILE A 36 -15.51 5.77 4.75
CA ILE A 36 -15.61 6.47 6.04
C ILE A 36 -15.61 7.99 5.85
N PHE A 37 -14.71 8.50 5.02
CA PHE A 37 -14.58 9.94 4.77
C PHE A 37 -15.50 10.46 3.68
N LYS A 38 -16.30 9.56 3.06
CA LYS A 38 -17.20 9.90 1.94
C LYS A 38 -16.44 10.59 0.80
N ASN A 39 -15.20 10.19 0.57
CA ASN A 39 -14.37 10.74 -0.50
C ASN A 39 -14.66 10.00 -1.82
N LYS A 40 -15.38 10.65 -2.71
CA LYS A 40 -15.68 10.15 -4.06
C LYS A 40 -14.88 10.91 -5.14
N ASP A 41 -13.92 11.72 -4.73
CA ASP A 41 -13.09 12.50 -5.63
C ASP A 41 -11.88 11.65 -6.08
N TYR A 42 -11.90 11.24 -7.35
CA TYR A 42 -10.83 10.46 -7.99
C TYR A 42 -9.89 11.34 -8.82
N SER A 43 -9.99 12.66 -8.70
CA SER A 43 -8.96 13.56 -9.21
C SER A 43 -7.65 13.37 -8.45
N LYS A 44 -6.56 13.89 -8.99
CA LYS A 44 -5.26 13.82 -8.29
C LYS A 44 -5.35 14.39 -6.88
N GLU A 45 -6.01 15.53 -6.70
CA GLU A 45 -6.19 16.15 -5.39
C GLU A 45 -6.97 15.26 -4.42
N GLY A 46 -8.08 14.70 -4.87
CA GLY A 46 -8.89 13.80 -4.05
C GLY A 46 -8.17 12.52 -3.67
N ARG A 47 -7.36 11.99 -4.58
CA ARG A 47 -6.51 10.82 -4.30
C ARG A 47 -5.44 11.14 -3.27
N ILE A 48 -4.73 12.25 -3.44
CA ILE A 48 -3.69 12.68 -2.47
C ILE A 48 -4.30 12.90 -1.10
N LYS A 49 -5.48 13.52 -1.02
CA LYS A 49 -6.17 13.73 0.23
C LYS A 49 -6.46 12.41 0.96
N ASN A 50 -6.94 11.39 0.24
CA ASN A 50 -7.18 10.07 0.80
C ASN A 50 -5.87 9.42 1.29
N LEU A 51 -4.81 9.52 0.48
CA LEU A 51 -3.50 8.95 0.80
C LEU A 51 -2.88 9.61 2.03
N ASN A 52 -2.95 10.93 2.12
CA ASN A 52 -2.40 11.65 3.26
C ASN A 52 -3.17 11.35 4.55
N ARG A 53 -4.49 11.17 4.48
CA ARG A 53 -5.30 10.72 5.62
C ARG A 53 -4.85 9.34 6.08
N ALA A 54 -4.67 8.41 5.15
CA ALA A 54 -4.18 7.07 5.46
C ALA A 54 -2.81 7.12 6.13
N SER A 55 -1.93 7.95 5.60
CA SER A 55 -0.58 8.15 6.14
C SER A 55 -0.62 8.72 7.56
N ASP A 56 -1.46 9.73 7.81
CA ASP A 56 -1.62 10.33 9.14
C ASP A 56 -2.13 9.32 10.16
N ILE A 57 -3.13 8.53 9.78
CA ILE A 57 -3.72 7.50 10.66
C ILE A 57 -2.67 6.43 10.96
N ALA A 58 -1.95 5.96 9.94
CA ALA A 58 -0.90 4.95 10.13
C ALA A 58 0.20 5.45 11.04
N HIS A 59 0.64 6.69 10.84
CA HIS A 59 1.66 7.31 11.67
C HIS A 59 1.20 7.43 13.13
N TYR A 60 -0.03 7.89 13.34
CA TYR A 60 -0.59 8.00 14.68
C TYR A 60 -0.59 6.64 15.40
N LEU A 61 -1.14 5.62 14.76
CA LEU A 61 -1.25 4.29 15.36
C LEU A 61 0.12 3.65 15.60
N ALA A 62 1.05 3.82 14.68
CA ALA A 62 2.39 3.24 14.82
C ALA A 62 3.22 3.97 15.87
N PHE A 63 3.22 5.29 15.84
CA PHE A 63 4.07 6.12 16.70
C PHE A 63 3.49 6.29 18.11
N MET A 64 2.20 6.62 18.21
CA MET A 64 1.59 6.91 19.50
C MET A 64 1.12 5.66 20.24
N ASP A 65 0.74 4.62 19.52
CA ASP A 65 0.13 3.42 20.09
C ASP A 65 0.96 2.15 19.87
N GLY A 66 2.11 2.26 19.24
CA GLY A 66 3.05 1.14 19.03
C GLY A 66 2.50 0.00 18.18
N ARG A 67 1.54 0.28 17.30
CA ARG A 67 0.89 -0.75 16.49
C ARG A 67 1.67 -1.02 15.20
N ASP A 68 1.56 -2.24 14.73
CA ASP A 68 2.05 -2.63 13.42
C ASP A 68 0.93 -2.45 12.40
N ILE A 69 1.20 -1.70 11.33
CA ILE A 69 0.20 -1.27 10.34
C ILE A 69 0.57 -1.77 8.96
N VAL A 70 -0.41 -2.29 8.23
CA VAL A 70 -0.30 -2.52 6.79
C VAL A 70 -1.27 -1.59 6.06
N LEU A 71 -0.75 -0.85 5.10
CA LEU A 71 -1.50 0.03 4.22
C LEU A 71 -1.65 -0.65 2.86
N SER A 72 -2.88 -0.74 2.35
CA SER A 72 -3.15 -1.24 0.99
C SER A 72 -3.87 -0.17 0.19
N LEU A 73 -3.11 0.65 -0.51
CA LEU A 73 -3.59 1.74 -1.35
C LEU A 73 -2.78 1.79 -2.64
N VAL A 74 -3.29 2.48 -3.64
CA VAL A 74 -2.62 2.61 -4.93
C VAL A 74 -1.31 3.39 -4.82
N TYR A 75 -1.28 4.47 -4.03
CA TYR A 75 -0.13 5.39 -3.88
C TYR A 75 0.52 5.76 -5.22
N PRO A 76 -0.23 6.32 -6.16
CA PRO A 76 0.27 6.54 -7.52
C PRO A 76 1.18 7.77 -7.65
N TYR A 77 1.28 8.60 -6.64
CA TYR A 77 2.01 9.87 -6.71
C TYR A 77 3.17 9.92 -5.74
N GLU A 78 4.32 10.34 -6.25
CA GLU A 78 5.54 10.44 -5.46
C GLU A 78 5.36 11.36 -4.25
N GLU A 79 4.67 12.48 -4.42
CA GLU A 79 4.45 13.40 -3.29
C GLU A 79 3.72 12.76 -2.11
N ALA A 80 2.77 11.86 -2.38
CA ALA A 80 2.05 11.15 -1.32
C ALA A 80 2.93 10.09 -0.66
N ARG A 81 3.78 9.42 -1.43
CA ARG A 81 4.76 8.48 -0.89
C ARG A 81 5.80 9.19 -0.02
N GLU A 82 6.31 10.32 -0.50
CA GLU A 82 7.24 11.15 0.26
C GLU A 82 6.61 11.70 1.54
N TYR A 83 5.34 12.10 1.49
CA TYR A 83 4.64 12.58 2.66
C TYR A 83 4.71 11.56 3.80
N LEU A 84 4.38 10.30 3.53
CA LEU A 84 4.47 9.25 4.55
C LEU A 84 5.92 9.01 5.00
N SER A 85 6.85 8.97 4.07
CA SER A 85 8.27 8.73 4.38
C SER A 85 8.88 9.84 5.25
N LYS A 86 8.37 11.06 5.15
CA LYS A 86 8.78 12.18 6.00
C LYS A 86 8.11 12.17 7.36
N LEU A 87 6.87 11.68 7.46
CA LEU A 87 6.17 11.56 8.74
C LEU A 87 6.84 10.56 9.67
N THR A 88 7.29 9.44 9.14
CA THR A 88 7.83 8.35 9.94
C THR A 88 8.94 7.63 9.21
N LYS A 89 9.95 7.18 9.96
CA LYS A 89 11.08 6.42 9.41
C LYS A 89 10.76 4.93 9.42
N GLY A 90 11.46 4.18 8.56
CA GLY A 90 11.39 2.73 8.57
C GLY A 90 10.16 2.15 7.88
N VAL A 91 9.46 2.94 7.07
CA VAL A 91 8.36 2.45 6.24
C VAL A 91 8.92 1.45 5.23
N LYS A 92 8.27 0.29 5.12
CA LYS A 92 8.60 -0.72 4.12
C LYS A 92 7.65 -0.60 2.93
N TRP A 93 8.22 -0.37 1.76
CA TRP A 93 7.47 -0.16 0.52
C TRP A 93 7.49 -1.42 -0.33
N ILE A 94 6.34 -2.05 -0.49
CA ILE A 94 6.14 -3.27 -1.29
C ILE A 94 5.34 -2.89 -2.52
N TYR A 95 5.97 -2.95 -3.68
CA TYR A 95 5.35 -2.58 -4.94
C TYR A 95 4.87 -3.82 -5.69
N LEU A 96 3.57 -3.86 -5.98
CA LEU A 96 2.97 -4.97 -6.74
C LEU A 96 2.77 -4.57 -8.19
N ILE A 97 3.24 -5.41 -9.10
CA ILE A 97 3.00 -5.29 -10.53
C ILE A 97 2.31 -6.57 -11.02
N TYR A 98 1.64 -6.48 -12.16
CA TYR A 98 1.06 -7.63 -12.83
C TYR A 98 0.98 -7.38 -14.33
N GLU A 99 0.99 -8.46 -15.12
CA GLU A 99 1.00 -8.41 -16.58
C GLU A 99 -0.26 -9.01 -17.19
N ASP A 100 -0.95 -9.92 -16.47
CA ASP A 100 -2.17 -10.55 -16.95
C ASP A 100 -3.37 -9.60 -16.92
N ASP A 101 -4.37 -9.87 -17.77
CA ASP A 101 -5.63 -9.11 -17.76
C ASP A 101 -6.49 -9.54 -16.56
N ARG A 102 -6.86 -8.58 -15.72
CA ARG A 102 -7.68 -8.80 -14.51
C ARG A 102 -9.01 -8.08 -14.57
N ASN A 103 -9.41 -7.63 -15.77
CA ASN A 103 -10.65 -6.87 -16.00
C ASN A 103 -10.77 -5.63 -15.10
N ARG A 104 -9.64 -4.98 -14.80
CA ARG A 104 -9.59 -3.79 -13.95
C ARG A 104 -9.04 -2.57 -14.68
N ASN A 105 -8.91 -2.63 -16.02
CA ASN A 105 -8.31 -1.56 -16.82
C ASN A 105 -9.09 -0.23 -16.67
N GLN A 106 -10.41 -0.27 -16.51
CA GLN A 106 -11.22 0.92 -16.32
C GLN A 106 -10.92 1.65 -15.00
N PHE A 107 -10.30 0.98 -14.03
CA PHE A 107 -9.93 1.56 -12.75
C PHE A 107 -8.46 1.97 -12.68
N LYS A 108 -7.71 1.71 -13.77
CA LYS A 108 -6.27 1.99 -13.81
C LYS A 108 -6.01 3.49 -13.66
N VAL A 109 -5.00 3.82 -12.88
CA VAL A 109 -4.54 5.21 -12.73
C VAL A 109 -3.56 5.48 -13.85
N GLU A 110 -3.96 6.33 -14.83
CA GLU A 110 -3.14 6.60 -16.02
C GLU A 110 -1.91 7.45 -15.71
N ASP A 111 -2.02 8.37 -14.76
CA ASP A 111 -0.94 9.24 -14.34
C ASP A 111 -0.13 8.68 -13.17
N PHE A 112 -0.07 7.36 -13.04
CA PHE A 112 0.71 6.67 -12.02
C PHE A 112 2.20 6.97 -12.23
N GLU A 113 2.80 7.60 -11.23
CA GLU A 113 4.23 7.92 -11.22
C GLU A 113 5.01 6.72 -10.70
N LEU A 114 5.82 6.12 -11.57
CA LEU A 114 6.61 4.95 -11.21
C LEU A 114 7.57 5.28 -10.07
N PRO A 115 7.65 4.41 -9.06
CA PRO A 115 8.59 4.67 -7.95
C PRO A 115 10.05 4.48 -8.40
N HIS A 116 10.96 5.20 -7.78
CA HIS A 116 12.39 4.95 -7.93
C HIS A 116 12.74 3.63 -7.22
N MET A 117 13.57 2.81 -7.88
CA MET A 117 13.93 1.49 -7.35
C MET A 117 14.60 1.57 -5.97
N ASP A 118 15.35 2.63 -5.72
CA ASP A 118 16.03 2.84 -4.44
C ASP A 118 15.05 3.08 -3.27
N ASP A 119 13.81 3.49 -3.58
CA ASP A 119 12.79 3.76 -2.57
C ASP A 119 11.90 2.54 -2.29
N ILE A 120 12.14 1.43 -2.97
CA ILE A 120 11.32 0.21 -2.88
C ILE A 120 12.12 -0.88 -2.17
N ASP A 121 11.50 -1.48 -1.17
CA ASP A 121 12.09 -2.59 -0.43
C ASP A 121 11.87 -3.93 -1.13
N LEU A 122 10.77 -4.08 -1.84
CA LEU A 122 10.43 -5.32 -2.54
C LEU A 122 9.47 -5.04 -3.69
N ILE A 123 9.75 -5.66 -4.84
CA ILE A 123 8.82 -5.68 -5.99
C ILE A 123 8.33 -7.11 -6.17
N ILE A 124 7.03 -7.29 -6.28
CA ILE A 124 6.41 -8.59 -6.54
C ILE A 124 5.59 -8.50 -7.82
N ASN A 125 5.88 -9.39 -8.79
CA ASN A 125 5.02 -9.59 -9.95
C ASN A 125 3.99 -10.66 -9.60
N THR A 126 2.75 -10.23 -9.33
CA THR A 126 1.69 -11.15 -8.91
C THR A 126 1.12 -12.00 -10.05
N SER A 127 1.53 -11.76 -11.29
CA SER A 127 1.21 -12.65 -12.41
C SER A 127 1.97 -13.97 -12.35
N ASN A 128 3.16 -13.99 -11.74
CA ASN A 128 4.01 -15.18 -11.69
C ASN A 128 4.46 -15.59 -10.28
N THR A 129 3.90 -14.96 -9.24
CA THR A 129 4.22 -15.25 -7.85
C THR A 129 2.94 -15.59 -7.11
N SER A 130 2.90 -16.74 -6.44
CA SER A 130 1.73 -17.15 -5.66
C SER A 130 1.51 -16.23 -4.45
N ILE A 131 0.31 -16.29 -3.88
CA ILE A 131 -0.01 -15.53 -2.66
C ILE A 131 0.92 -15.95 -1.53
N GLU A 132 1.14 -17.24 -1.33
CA GLU A 132 2.04 -17.75 -0.28
C GLU A 132 3.48 -17.29 -0.46
N GLU A 133 4.00 -17.39 -1.68
CA GLU A 133 5.34 -16.88 -1.98
C GLU A 133 5.46 -15.39 -1.74
N SER A 134 4.44 -14.63 -2.14
CA SER A 134 4.39 -13.19 -1.93
C SER A 134 4.42 -12.83 -0.45
N VAL A 135 3.60 -13.50 0.35
CA VAL A 135 3.56 -13.30 1.81
C VAL A 135 4.92 -13.63 2.43
N ASN A 136 5.53 -14.75 2.02
CA ASN A 136 6.84 -15.15 2.54
C ASN A 136 7.93 -14.13 2.19
N LYS A 137 7.92 -13.60 0.96
CA LYS A 137 8.85 -12.55 0.55
C LYS A 137 8.70 -11.29 1.39
N ILE A 138 7.46 -10.87 1.63
CA ILE A 138 7.17 -9.70 2.48
C ILE A 138 7.67 -9.95 3.90
N LYS A 139 7.37 -11.11 4.47
CA LYS A 139 7.80 -11.47 5.82
C LYS A 139 9.32 -11.45 5.94
N ASN A 140 10.02 -11.96 4.96
CA ASN A 140 11.49 -11.98 4.95
C ASN A 140 12.08 -10.56 4.88
N VAL A 141 11.59 -9.74 3.97
CA VAL A 141 12.07 -8.36 3.80
C VAL A 141 11.77 -7.52 5.03
N CYS A 142 10.61 -7.70 5.63
CA CYS A 142 10.19 -6.96 6.82
C CYS A 142 10.63 -7.61 8.12
N ARG A 143 11.30 -8.75 8.06
CA ARG A 143 11.77 -9.53 9.22
C ARG A 143 10.65 -9.89 10.20
N ILE A 144 9.55 -10.34 9.67
CA ILE A 144 8.39 -10.85 10.43
C ILE A 144 8.57 -12.37 10.54
N PHE A 145 8.61 -12.87 11.77
CA PHE A 145 8.80 -14.29 12.03
C PHE A 145 7.67 -14.90 12.84
#